data_f21858c80d0ab629f8a4cb253a941acd
#
_entry.id   f21858c80d0ab629f8a4cb253a941acd
#
_cell.length_a   1.000
_cell.length_b   1.000
_cell.length_c   1.000
_cell.angle_alpha   90.00
_cell.angle_beta   90.00
_cell.angle_gamma   90.00
#
_symmetry.space_group_name_H-M   'P 1'
#
loop_
_entity.id
_entity.type
_entity.pdbx_description
1 polymer ?
#
loop_
_entity_poly.entity_id
_entity_poly.type
_entity_poly.pdbx_seq_one_letter_code
_entity_poly.pdbx_strand_id
1 'polypeptide(L)'
;MTPAGHKDTPQNAALASVLENFPGAVARIRELFLQSPDFQSLCEDYRDCLANWRHWRQAASEDAPGYCKIYAELLQELEQEVRQSLEPDEA
;
A
#
# COMPACT_ATOMS: atom_id res chain seq x y z
N MET A 1 20.77 7.22 22.22
CA MET A 1 20.64 6.62 21.83
C MET A 1 19.64 6.34 21.21
N THR A 2 19.39 6.16 20.57
CA THR A 2 18.64 5.93 19.82
C THR A 2 17.89 5.14 19.81
N PRO A 3 17.18 5.07 19.64
CA PRO A 3 16.37 4.30 19.60
C PRO A 3 16.22 3.65 18.63
N ALA A 4 16.75 3.37 18.49
CA ALA A 4 16.71 2.53 17.69
C ALA A 4 15.51 2.20 17.33
N GLY A 5 15.10 1.81 17.21
CA GLY A 5 14.02 1.29 16.97
C GLY A 5 13.26 1.98 16.18
N HIS A 6 13.34 2.53 15.62
CA HIS A 6 12.60 3.06 14.96
C HIS A 6 12.23 2.49 14.00
N LYS A 7 11.84 1.77 13.91
CA LYS A 7 11.32 1.04 13.11
C LYS A 7 10.29 1.59 12.32
N ASP A 8 9.66 2.51 12.43
CA ASP A 8 8.57 2.95 11.66
C ASP A 8 9.01 3.81 10.56
N THR A 9 9.82 3.36 9.70
CA THR A 9 10.18 4.09 8.51
C THR A 9 9.00 4.05 7.55
N PRO A 10 8.90 4.99 6.63
CA PRO A 10 7.83 4.96 5.63
C PRO A 10 7.83 3.66 4.83
N GLN A 11 9.01 3.11 4.56
CA GLN A 11 9.08 1.88 3.81
C GLN A 11 8.51 0.70 4.58
N ASN A 12 8.79 0.65 5.89
CA ASN A 12 8.24 -0.43 6.70
C ASN A 12 6.73 -0.31 6.83
N ALA A 13 6.22 0.91 6.95
CA ALA A 13 4.77 1.11 7.03
C ALA A 13 4.10 0.73 5.72
N ALA A 14 4.74 1.03 4.60
CA ALA A 14 4.19 0.69 3.31
C ALA A 14 4.13 -0.83 3.13
N LEU A 15 5.20 -1.50 3.49
CA LEU A 15 5.24 -2.95 3.42
C LEU A 15 4.15 -3.58 4.28
N ALA A 16 4.00 -3.09 5.50
CA ALA A 16 2.99 -3.61 6.41
C ALA A 16 1.59 -3.45 5.84
N SER A 17 1.30 -2.32 5.22
CA SER A 17 -0.01 -2.08 4.64
C SER A 17 -0.34 -3.10 3.56
N VAL A 18 0.64 -3.40 2.72
CA VAL A 18 0.41 -4.37 1.65
C VAL A 18 0.27 -5.76 2.23
N LEU A 19 1.10 -6.13 3.20
CA LEU A 19 1.03 -7.44 3.82
C LEU A 19 -0.33 -7.69 4.46
N GLU A 20 -0.88 -6.67 5.11
CA GLU A 20 -2.17 -6.80 5.76
C GLU A 20 -3.30 -7.07 4.77
N ASN A 21 -3.17 -6.54 3.58
CA ASN A 21 -4.24 -6.64 2.60
C ASN A 21 -4.04 -7.77 1.61
N PHE A 22 -2.89 -8.43 1.64
CA PHE A 22 -2.61 -9.57 0.76
C PHE A 22 -1.98 -10.69 1.59
N PRO A 23 -2.72 -11.22 2.57
CA PRO A 23 -2.12 -12.16 3.50
C PRO A 23 -1.69 -13.49 2.88
N GLY A 24 -2.22 -13.82 1.72
CA GLY A 24 -1.84 -15.06 1.07
C GLY A 24 -0.53 -14.99 0.31
N ALA A 25 0.09 -13.81 0.23
CA ALA A 25 1.29 -13.63 -0.59
C ALA A 25 2.45 -13.04 0.20
N VAL A 26 2.51 -13.28 1.49
CA VAL A 26 3.49 -12.63 2.35
C VAL A 26 4.92 -12.86 1.88
N ALA A 27 5.28 -14.10 1.59
CA ALA A 27 6.66 -14.39 1.20
C ALA A 27 7.03 -13.70 -0.11
N ARG A 28 6.12 -13.73 -1.07
CA ARG A 28 6.39 -13.13 -2.37
C ARG A 28 6.49 -11.62 -2.27
N ILE A 29 5.63 -11.01 -1.46
CA ILE A 29 5.65 -9.57 -1.26
C ILE A 29 6.97 -9.13 -0.63
N ARG A 30 7.43 -9.86 0.38
CA ARG A 30 8.68 -9.51 1.03
C ARG A 30 9.84 -9.65 0.06
N GLU A 31 9.82 -10.68 -0.74
CA GLU A 31 10.87 -10.90 -1.72
C GLU A 31 10.92 -9.75 -2.73
N LEU A 32 9.78 -9.39 -3.29
CA LEU A 32 9.71 -8.30 -4.24
C LEU A 32 10.11 -6.97 -3.62
N PHE A 33 9.71 -6.74 -2.39
CA PHE A 33 10.04 -5.50 -1.72
C PHE A 33 11.54 -5.33 -1.58
N LEU A 34 12.25 -6.43 -1.32
CA LEU A 34 13.69 -6.37 -1.19
C LEU A 34 14.41 -6.23 -2.52
N GLN A 35 13.80 -6.71 -3.59
CA GLN A 35 14.47 -6.77 -4.87
C GLN A 35 14.12 -5.66 -5.83
N SER A 36 12.99 -5.02 -5.67
CA SER A 36 12.49 -4.10 -6.67
C SER A 36 12.16 -2.74 -6.10
N PRO A 37 12.93 -1.70 -6.45
CA PRO A 37 12.56 -0.35 -6.04
C PRO A 37 11.20 0.08 -6.58
N ASP A 38 10.83 -0.42 -7.77
CA ASP A 38 9.51 -0.09 -8.31
C ASP A 38 8.41 -0.66 -7.44
N PHE A 39 8.61 -1.88 -6.94
CA PHE A 39 7.60 -2.45 -6.06
C PHE A 39 7.53 -1.70 -4.73
N GLN A 40 8.67 -1.22 -4.25
CA GLN A 40 8.68 -0.41 -3.03
C GLN A 40 7.87 0.86 -3.23
N SER A 41 8.03 1.52 -4.39
CA SER A 41 7.26 2.72 -4.69
C SER A 41 5.78 2.41 -4.78
N LEU A 42 5.43 1.28 -5.37
CA LEU A 42 4.04 0.86 -5.46
C LEU A 42 3.43 0.67 -4.07
N CYS A 43 4.19 0.05 -3.17
CA CYS A 43 3.73 -0.15 -1.81
C CYS A 43 3.51 1.19 -1.10
N GLU A 44 4.39 2.14 -1.33
CA GLU A 44 4.25 3.47 -0.72
C GLU A 44 3.01 4.18 -1.24
N ASP A 45 2.77 4.08 -2.56
CA ASP A 45 1.59 4.68 -3.15
C ASP A 45 0.32 4.04 -2.59
N TYR A 46 0.35 2.73 -2.42
CA TYR A 46 -0.79 2.01 -1.87
C TYR A 46 -1.08 2.48 -0.44
N ARG A 47 -0.04 2.57 0.36
CA ARG A 47 -0.20 3.01 1.74
C ARG A 47 -0.76 4.43 1.81
N ASP A 48 -0.22 5.33 1.00
CA ASP A 48 -0.69 6.71 1.02
C ASP A 48 -2.14 6.82 0.57
N CYS A 49 -2.48 6.09 -0.46
CA CYS A 49 -3.84 6.09 -0.97
C CYS A 49 -4.82 5.54 0.08
N LEU A 50 -4.42 4.46 0.74
CA LEU A 50 -5.25 3.85 1.78
C LEU A 50 -5.46 4.82 2.94
N ALA A 51 -4.41 5.52 3.34
CA ALA A 51 -4.51 6.49 4.43
C ALA A 51 -5.46 7.64 4.06
N ASN A 52 -5.37 8.12 2.82
CA ASN A 52 -6.25 9.19 2.38
C ASN A 52 -7.69 8.70 2.29
N TRP A 53 -7.91 7.50 1.81
CA TRP A 53 -9.25 6.95 1.74
C TRP A 53 -9.87 6.83 3.14
N ARG A 54 -9.10 6.35 4.10
CA ARG A 54 -9.58 6.23 5.47
C ARG A 54 -9.91 7.59 6.08
N HIS A 55 -9.06 8.57 5.78
CA HIS A 55 -9.28 9.92 6.26
C HIS A 55 -10.61 10.47 5.75
N TRP A 56 -10.86 10.34 4.45
CA TRP A 56 -12.08 10.91 3.88
C TRP A 56 -13.32 10.14 4.27
N ARG A 57 -13.18 8.85 4.55
CA ARG A 57 -14.32 8.08 5.04
C ARG A 57 -14.84 8.60 6.38
N GLN A 58 -13.96 9.14 7.18
CA GLN A 58 -14.33 9.59 8.50
C GLN A 58 -14.57 11.09 8.57
N ALA A 59 -14.28 11.82 7.51
CA ALA A 59 -14.44 13.27 7.52
C ALA A 59 -15.91 13.65 7.40
N ALA A 60 -16.25 14.75 8.05
CA ALA A 60 -17.62 15.22 8.02
C ALA A 60 -17.83 16.34 6.99
N SER A 61 -16.89 16.52 6.09
CA SER A 61 -16.94 17.57 5.10
C SER A 61 -17.92 17.22 3.98
N GLU A 62 -18.50 18.23 3.36
CA GLU A 62 -19.39 18.01 2.24
C GLU A 62 -18.66 17.39 1.06
N ASP A 63 -17.36 17.64 0.96
CA ASP A 63 -16.58 17.11 -0.13
C ASP A 63 -16.13 15.67 0.09
N ALA A 64 -16.29 15.18 1.31
CA ALA A 64 -15.76 13.86 1.66
C ALA A 64 -16.26 12.74 0.77
N PRO A 65 -17.56 12.66 0.41
CA PRO A 65 -17.99 11.55 -0.45
C PRO A 65 -17.28 11.52 -1.81
N GLY A 66 -17.02 12.68 -2.38
CA GLY A 66 -16.33 12.74 -3.66
C GLY A 66 -14.91 12.26 -3.55
N TYR A 67 -14.18 12.68 -2.50
CA TYR A 67 -12.82 12.24 -2.31
C TYR A 67 -12.75 10.76 -1.95
N CYS A 68 -13.70 10.28 -1.16
CA CYS A 68 -13.76 8.86 -0.86
C CYS A 68 -13.85 8.03 -2.12
N LYS A 69 -14.68 8.45 -3.07
CA LYS A 69 -14.86 7.71 -4.30
C LYS A 69 -13.58 7.71 -5.12
N ILE A 70 -12.91 8.87 -5.21
CA ILE A 70 -11.68 8.98 -5.96
C ILE A 70 -10.62 8.04 -5.40
N TYR A 71 -10.44 8.06 -4.08
CA TYR A 71 -9.40 7.22 -3.47
C TYR A 71 -9.78 5.75 -3.50
N ALA A 72 -11.07 5.42 -3.44
CA ALA A 72 -11.48 4.03 -3.57
C ALA A 72 -11.12 3.48 -4.94
N GLU A 73 -11.32 4.28 -5.98
CA GLU A 73 -10.98 3.85 -7.33
C GLU A 73 -9.48 3.71 -7.51
N LEU A 74 -8.71 4.65 -6.95
CA LEU A 74 -7.26 4.55 -6.99
C LEU A 74 -6.76 3.31 -6.26
N LEU A 75 -7.37 3.00 -5.12
CA LEU A 75 -7.00 1.80 -4.38
C LEU A 75 -7.21 0.55 -5.22
N GLN A 76 -8.32 0.50 -5.96
CA GLN A 76 -8.56 -0.66 -6.79
C GLN A 76 -7.50 -0.81 -7.87
N GLU A 77 -7.08 0.30 -8.45
CA GLU A 77 -6.03 0.26 -9.46
C GLU A 77 -4.70 -0.18 -8.87
N LEU A 78 -4.38 0.32 -7.69
CA LEU A 78 -3.13 -0.06 -7.04
C LEU A 78 -3.14 -1.52 -6.61
N GLU A 79 -4.29 -2.01 -6.14
CA GLU A 79 -4.43 -3.42 -5.80
C GLU A 79 -4.21 -4.30 -7.01
N GLN A 80 -4.72 -3.86 -8.16
CA GLN A 80 -4.54 -4.59 -9.39
C GLN A 80 -3.06 -4.66 -9.75
N GLU A 81 -2.35 -3.54 -9.60
CA GLU A 81 -0.93 -3.51 -9.89
C GLU A 81 -0.15 -4.41 -8.95
N VAL A 82 -0.53 -4.44 -7.67
CA VAL A 82 0.12 -5.32 -6.72
C VAL A 82 -0.11 -6.78 -7.14
N ARG A 83 -1.34 -7.13 -7.49
CA ARG A 83 -1.62 -8.50 -7.90
C ARG A 83 -0.83 -8.89 -9.12
N GLN A 84 -0.72 -7.98 -10.10
CA GLN A 84 0.05 -8.27 -11.29
C GLN A 84 1.52 -8.48 -10.97
N SER A 85 2.05 -7.72 -10.01
CA SER A 85 3.43 -7.87 -9.60
C SER A 85 3.68 -9.21 -8.93
N LEU A 86 2.64 -9.76 -8.28
CA LEU A 86 2.78 -11.00 -7.56
C LEU A 86 2.62 -12.23 -8.45
N GLU A 87 2.09 -12.06 -9.65
CA GLU A 87 1.90 -13.20 -10.53
C GLU A 87 3.23 -13.72 -11.03
N PRO A 88 3.35 -15.02 -11.18
CA PRO A 88 4.58 -15.57 -11.72
C PRO A 88 4.78 -15.09 -13.13
N ASP A 89 6.05 -14.93 -13.46
CA ASP A 89 6.36 -14.52 -14.76
C ASP A 89 6.25 -15.69 -15.64
N GLU A 90 5.19 -15.86 -16.36
CA GLU A 90 5.03 -17.00 -17.10
C GLU A 90 5.62 -16.83 -18.32
N ALA A 91 6.44 -17.39 -18.69
CA ALA A 91 7.13 -17.22 -19.92
C ALA A 91 6.39 -17.73 -21.09
#